data_e8ca3a9b821779bdb6f36b5118f0cacb
#
_entry.id   e8ca3a9b821779bdb6f36b5118f0cacb
#
_cell.length_a   1.000
_cell.length_b   1.000
_cell.length_c   1.000
_cell.angle_alpha   90.00
_cell.angle_beta   90.00
_cell.angle_gamma   90.00
#
_symmetry.space_group_name_H-M   'P 1'
#
loop_
_entity.id
_entity.type
_entity.pdbx_description
1 polymer ?
#
loop_
_entity_poly.entity_id
_entity_poly.type
_entity_poly.pdbx_seq_one_letter_code
_entity_poly.pdbx_strand_id
1 'polypeptide(L)'
;FQDYAKFDVVVSGVVGACPPEESFEVIEFAKEKGFRPRVLLIHGPDGQIKLNSEELAVYEKIKKMIPNHFFDPGSYKDKIIKNGQSPFKCRAGSRYLYVDENGIVSWCSQTRDAFSKPILDYTLADLKEQFYTYKSCQDRCTLGCVRAASHFDNWRGQDAPQKVKETAAA
;
A
#
# COMPACT_ATOMS: atom_id res chain seq x y z
N PHE A 1 7.58 -3.03 -27.40
CA PHE A 1 6.61 -2.18 -26.67
C PHE A 1 6.92 -0.70 -26.87
N GLN A 2 8.18 -0.30 -26.75
CA GLN A 2 8.58 1.09 -26.78
C GLN A 2 8.17 1.83 -28.06
N ASP A 3 8.23 1.15 -29.20
CA ASP A 3 7.96 1.73 -30.53
C ASP A 3 6.47 1.66 -30.93
N TYR A 4 5.68 0.83 -30.28
CA TYR A 4 4.30 0.53 -30.67
C TYR A 4 3.25 0.82 -29.62
N ALA A 5 3.63 0.94 -28.35
CA ALA A 5 2.69 1.20 -27.26
C ALA A 5 2.21 2.65 -27.30
N LYS A 6 0.90 2.85 -27.42
CA LYS A 6 0.24 4.16 -27.29
C LYS A 6 -0.23 4.41 -25.84
N PHE A 7 0.44 3.80 -24.87
CA PHE A 7 0.14 3.90 -23.45
C PHE A 7 1.42 3.89 -22.63
N ASP A 8 1.35 4.43 -21.41
CA ASP A 8 2.48 4.44 -20.49
C ASP A 8 2.76 3.03 -19.95
N VAL A 9 4.00 2.60 -20.07
CA VAL A 9 4.49 1.36 -19.45
C VAL A 9 5.13 1.70 -18.11
N VAL A 10 4.65 1.10 -17.04
CA VAL A 10 5.20 1.24 -15.70
C VAL A 10 5.90 -0.05 -15.27
N VAL A 11 7.18 0.03 -14.98
CA VAL A 11 7.97 -1.09 -14.46
C VAL A 11 8.25 -0.86 -12.98
N SER A 12 7.95 -1.87 -12.16
CA SER A 12 8.06 -1.77 -10.71
C SER A 12 9.18 -2.65 -10.17
N GLY A 13 10.16 -2.04 -9.50
CA GLY A 13 11.09 -2.77 -8.62
C GLY A 13 10.46 -2.91 -7.22
N VAL A 14 10.57 -4.08 -6.61
CA VAL A 14 10.00 -4.38 -5.29
C VAL A 14 11.12 -4.65 -4.31
N VAL A 15 11.45 -3.66 -3.49
CA VAL A 15 12.48 -3.80 -2.44
C VAL A 15 11.96 -4.72 -1.34
N GLY A 16 12.78 -5.70 -0.97
CA GLY A 16 12.50 -6.73 0.03
C GLY A 16 11.92 -8.03 -0.54
N ALA A 17 11.58 -8.09 -1.84
CA ALA A 17 11.07 -9.30 -2.48
C ALA A 17 12.18 -10.17 -3.10
N CYS A 18 13.34 -9.61 -3.37
CA CYS A 18 14.51 -10.22 -3.98
C CYS A 18 15.77 -9.57 -3.39
N PRO A 19 16.98 -10.04 -3.70
CA PRO A 19 18.20 -9.34 -3.34
C PRO A 19 18.12 -7.85 -3.69
N PRO A 20 18.58 -6.95 -2.80
CA PRO A 20 18.39 -5.51 -2.97
C PRO A 20 18.87 -4.97 -4.32
N GLU A 21 19.98 -5.51 -4.83
CA GLU A 21 20.59 -5.12 -6.11
C GLU A 21 19.65 -5.35 -7.30
N GLU A 22 18.91 -6.47 -7.31
CA GLU A 22 17.98 -6.80 -8.39
C GLU A 22 16.86 -5.76 -8.50
N SER A 23 16.37 -5.26 -7.38
CA SER A 23 15.38 -4.17 -7.38
C SER A 23 15.93 -2.91 -8.03
N PHE A 24 17.21 -2.62 -7.82
CA PHE A 24 17.90 -1.49 -8.44
C PHE A 24 18.05 -1.68 -9.95
N GLU A 25 18.51 -2.85 -10.39
CA GLU A 25 18.67 -3.21 -11.81
C GLU A 25 17.37 -3.09 -12.60
N VAL A 26 16.24 -3.51 -11.99
CA VAL A 26 14.91 -3.35 -12.60
C VAL A 26 14.56 -1.89 -12.84
N ILE A 27 14.93 -1.00 -11.94
CA ILE A 27 14.69 0.44 -12.08
C ILE A 27 15.63 1.05 -13.15
N GLU A 28 16.89 0.64 -13.21
CA GLU A 28 17.83 1.05 -14.25
C GLU A 28 17.32 0.61 -15.63
N PHE A 29 16.95 -0.67 -15.77
CA PHE A 29 16.36 -1.21 -16.99
C PHE A 29 15.13 -0.40 -17.43
N ALA A 30 14.21 -0.09 -16.51
CA ALA A 30 13.03 0.70 -16.84
C ALA A 30 13.41 2.07 -17.42
N LYS A 31 14.39 2.75 -16.82
CA LYS A 31 14.88 4.05 -17.30
C LYS A 31 15.56 3.95 -18.66
N GLU A 32 16.45 2.99 -18.84
CA GLU A 32 17.14 2.76 -20.11
C GLU A 32 16.18 2.50 -21.27
N LYS A 33 15.08 1.79 -20.99
CA LYS A 33 14.03 1.51 -21.97
C LYS A 33 12.98 2.61 -22.11
N GLY A 34 13.14 3.74 -21.43
CA GLY A 34 12.17 4.84 -21.48
C GLY A 34 10.82 4.51 -20.83
N PHE A 35 10.76 3.48 -20.01
CA PHE A 35 9.58 3.15 -19.22
C PHE A 35 9.53 4.01 -17.96
N ARG A 36 8.34 4.13 -17.37
CA ARG A 36 8.17 4.83 -16.11
C ARG A 36 8.54 3.91 -14.93
N PRO A 37 9.64 4.18 -14.22
CA PRO A 37 10.04 3.37 -13.08
C PRO A 37 9.16 3.66 -11.87
N ARG A 38 8.90 2.62 -11.07
CA ARG A 38 8.18 2.71 -9.81
C ARG A 38 8.84 1.81 -8.77
N VAL A 39 9.03 2.29 -7.55
CA VAL A 39 9.50 1.48 -6.43
C VAL A 39 8.34 1.10 -5.51
N LEU A 40 8.26 -0.16 -5.18
CA LEU A 40 7.36 -0.74 -4.18
C LEU A 40 8.18 -1.30 -3.03
N LEU A 41 7.54 -1.44 -1.88
CA LEU A 41 8.11 -2.08 -0.69
C LEU A 41 7.29 -3.32 -0.38
N ILE A 42 7.95 -4.43 -0.10
CA ILE A 42 7.26 -5.65 0.31
C ILE A 42 6.64 -5.48 1.70
N HIS A 43 5.52 -6.14 1.89
CA HIS A 43 4.88 -6.23 3.20
C HIS A 43 5.02 -7.67 3.73
N GLY A 44 5.25 -7.79 5.02
CA GLY A 44 5.19 -9.07 5.70
C GLY A 44 3.76 -9.62 5.78
N PRO A 45 3.58 -10.84 6.30
CA PRO A 45 2.27 -11.46 6.48
C PRO A 45 1.33 -10.64 7.38
N ASP A 46 1.89 -9.82 8.25
CA ASP A 46 1.16 -8.86 9.11
C ASP A 46 0.72 -7.57 8.39
N GLY A 47 0.99 -7.47 7.08
CA GLY A 47 0.67 -6.29 6.26
C GLY A 47 1.58 -5.09 6.51
N GLN A 48 2.66 -5.25 7.28
CA GLN A 48 3.58 -4.17 7.62
C GLN A 48 4.91 -4.28 6.86
N ILE A 49 5.54 -3.13 6.58
CA ILE A 49 6.88 -3.11 6.02
C ILE A 49 7.93 -3.35 7.11
N LYS A 50 8.94 -4.17 6.77
CA LYS A 50 10.10 -4.44 7.62
C LYS A 50 11.33 -4.49 6.70
N LEU A 51 12.01 -3.37 6.54
CA LEU A 51 13.21 -3.29 5.72
C LEU A 51 14.46 -3.41 6.63
N ASN A 52 15.43 -4.20 6.19
CA ASN A 52 16.75 -4.20 6.79
C ASN A 52 17.60 -3.00 6.29
N SER A 53 18.83 -2.86 6.80
CA SER A 53 19.70 -1.72 6.46
C SER A 53 20.12 -1.69 4.98
N GLU A 54 20.33 -2.83 4.35
CA GLU A 54 20.73 -2.93 2.95
C GLU A 54 19.56 -2.58 2.04
N GLU A 55 18.38 -3.14 2.30
CA GLU A 55 17.14 -2.81 1.59
C GLU A 55 16.80 -1.32 1.70
N LEU A 56 17.00 -0.74 2.88
CA LEU A 56 16.78 0.69 3.08
C LEU A 56 17.77 1.52 2.26
N ALA A 57 19.04 1.14 2.23
CA ALA A 57 20.07 1.83 1.44
C ALA A 57 19.75 1.79 -0.06
N VAL A 58 19.32 0.63 -0.57
CA VAL A 58 18.90 0.48 -1.96
C VAL A 58 17.62 1.29 -2.25
N TYR A 59 16.64 1.29 -1.37
CA TYR A 59 15.44 2.12 -1.51
C TYR A 59 15.79 3.61 -1.63
N GLU A 60 16.67 4.13 -0.77
CA GLU A 60 17.14 5.53 -0.83
C GLU A 60 17.93 5.85 -2.12
N LYS A 61 18.69 4.88 -2.63
CA LYS A 61 19.40 5.02 -3.91
C LYS A 61 18.41 5.09 -5.08
N ILE A 62 17.43 4.17 -5.10
CA ILE A 62 16.36 4.14 -6.12
C ILE A 62 15.56 5.45 -6.11
N LYS A 63 15.23 5.94 -4.95
CA LYS A 63 14.45 7.19 -4.79
C LYS A 63 15.10 8.38 -5.49
N LYS A 64 16.43 8.48 -5.43
CA LYS A 64 17.18 9.54 -6.10
C LYS A 64 17.12 9.44 -7.63
N MET A 65 16.84 8.26 -8.16
CA MET A 65 16.74 8.00 -9.61
C MET A 65 15.34 8.23 -10.18
N ILE A 66 14.30 8.13 -9.33
CA ILE A 66 12.91 8.30 -9.75
C ILE A 66 12.53 9.77 -9.58
N PRO A 67 12.06 10.46 -10.64
CA PRO A 67 11.59 11.83 -10.53
C PRO A 67 10.44 11.94 -9.51
N ASN A 68 10.51 12.95 -8.64
CA ASN A 68 9.40 13.25 -7.75
C ASN A 68 8.18 13.69 -8.57
N HIS A 69 7.13 12.92 -8.56
CA HIS A 69 5.86 13.35 -9.11
C HIS A 69 5.24 14.42 -8.20
N PHE A 70 4.76 15.50 -8.81
CA PHE A 70 4.09 16.61 -8.12
C PHE A 70 2.93 16.16 -7.20
N PHE A 71 2.29 15.03 -7.51
CA PHE A 71 1.22 14.42 -6.72
C PHE A 71 1.65 13.32 -5.75
N ASP A 72 2.94 12.99 -5.70
CA ASP A 72 3.49 12.15 -4.64
C ASP A 72 4.47 12.99 -3.81
N PRO A 73 3.94 13.83 -2.90
CA PRO A 73 4.79 14.70 -2.10
C PRO A 73 5.68 13.85 -1.21
N GLY A 74 6.87 13.61 -1.71
CA GLY A 74 8.02 13.05 -1.02
C GLY A 74 7.58 12.15 0.07
N SER A 75 6.93 11.15 -0.39
CA SER A 75 6.95 9.94 0.28
C SER A 75 6.28 9.91 1.64
N TYR A 76 4.96 9.76 1.60
CA TYR A 76 4.30 9.14 2.74
C TYR A 76 5.02 7.85 3.16
N LYS A 77 5.68 7.13 2.23
CA LYS A 77 6.51 5.97 2.50
C LYS A 77 7.70 6.30 3.39
N ASP A 78 8.41 7.41 3.15
CA ASP A 78 9.51 7.85 3.99
C ASP A 78 9.04 8.20 5.41
N LYS A 79 7.86 8.81 5.52
CA LYS A 79 7.25 9.08 6.83
C LYS A 79 6.93 7.77 7.56
N ILE A 80 6.41 6.77 6.85
CA ILE A 80 6.13 5.46 7.43
C ILE A 80 7.43 4.75 7.84
N ILE A 81 8.45 4.75 6.99
CA ILE A 81 9.75 4.16 7.28
C ILE A 81 10.38 4.83 8.51
N LYS A 82 10.38 6.16 8.54
CA LYS A 82 11.03 6.97 9.59
C LYS A 82 10.26 6.96 10.91
N ASN A 83 8.95 7.11 10.84
CA ASN A 83 8.12 7.35 12.03
C ASN A 83 7.33 6.09 12.44
N GLY A 84 7.29 5.05 11.61
CA GLY A 84 6.50 3.84 11.87
C GLY A 84 4.99 4.06 11.86
N GLN A 85 4.53 5.20 11.33
CA GLN A 85 3.11 5.56 11.38
C GLN A 85 2.62 6.13 10.06
N SER A 86 1.52 5.56 9.56
CA SER A 86 0.84 6.03 8.37
C SER A 86 0.14 7.38 8.62
N PRO A 87 0.22 8.33 7.68
CA PRO A 87 -0.44 9.63 7.80
C PRO A 87 -1.93 9.59 7.47
N PHE A 88 -2.54 8.43 7.30
CA PHE A 88 -3.95 8.28 6.96
C PHE A 88 -4.60 7.12 7.75
N LYS A 89 -5.93 7.19 7.91
CA LYS A 89 -6.73 6.08 8.43
C LYS A 89 -7.12 5.17 7.28
N CYS A 90 -6.88 3.86 7.42
CA CYS A 90 -7.20 2.88 6.39
C CYS A 90 -8.72 2.75 6.20
N ARG A 91 -9.20 2.97 4.97
CA ARG A 91 -10.60 2.81 4.57
C ARG A 91 -10.84 1.56 3.69
N ALA A 92 -9.93 0.61 3.77
CA ALA A 92 -10.11 -0.70 3.13
C ALA A 92 -11.36 -1.41 3.69
N GLY A 93 -12.08 -2.10 2.83
CA GLY A 93 -13.39 -2.66 3.14
C GLY A 93 -14.55 -1.65 3.03
N SER A 94 -14.24 -0.36 2.81
CA SER A 94 -15.26 0.69 2.64
C SER A 94 -15.08 1.48 1.36
N ARG A 95 -14.05 2.31 1.27
CA ARG A 95 -13.75 3.11 0.07
C ARG A 95 -12.83 2.41 -0.93
N TYR A 96 -12.22 1.35 -0.51
CA TYR A 96 -11.43 0.45 -1.31
C TYR A 96 -11.88 -0.98 -0.99
N LEU A 97 -12.29 -1.71 -2.02
CA LEU A 97 -12.62 -3.12 -1.92
C LEU A 97 -11.60 -3.93 -2.72
N TYR A 98 -11.11 -4.98 -2.13
CA TYR A 98 -10.41 -6.04 -2.84
C TYR A 98 -11.35 -7.23 -2.96
N VAL A 99 -11.60 -7.67 -4.18
CA VAL A 99 -12.42 -8.84 -4.47
C VAL A 99 -11.53 -9.84 -5.20
N ASP A 100 -11.46 -11.04 -4.69
CA ASP A 100 -10.70 -12.11 -5.31
C ASP A 100 -11.47 -12.81 -6.44
N GLU A 101 -10.83 -13.79 -7.07
CA GLU A 101 -11.38 -14.58 -8.18
C GLU A 101 -12.60 -15.43 -7.78
N ASN A 102 -12.81 -15.67 -6.50
CA ASN A 102 -13.95 -16.42 -5.96
C ASN A 102 -15.09 -15.48 -5.52
N GLY A 103 -14.96 -14.18 -5.75
CA GLY A 103 -15.93 -13.19 -5.33
C GLY A 103 -15.92 -12.89 -3.82
N ILE A 104 -14.79 -13.15 -3.16
CA ILE A 104 -14.63 -12.85 -1.74
C ILE A 104 -14.04 -11.45 -1.56
N VAL A 105 -14.75 -10.63 -0.80
CA VAL A 105 -14.30 -9.29 -0.38
C VAL A 105 -13.32 -9.43 0.78
N SER A 106 -12.17 -8.81 0.66
CA SER A 106 -11.19 -8.64 1.73
C SER A 106 -10.81 -7.17 1.87
N TRP A 107 -10.17 -6.78 2.97
CA TRP A 107 -9.71 -5.41 3.13
C TRP A 107 -8.77 -4.98 1.99
N CYS A 108 -7.75 -5.78 1.73
CA CYS A 108 -6.83 -5.55 0.62
C CYS A 108 -6.08 -6.84 0.25
N SER A 109 -5.31 -6.79 -0.82
CA SER A 109 -4.54 -7.93 -1.30
C SER A 109 -3.47 -8.45 -0.31
N GLN A 110 -3.05 -7.63 0.66
CA GLN A 110 -2.00 -7.98 1.64
C GLN A 110 -2.53 -8.62 2.91
N THR A 111 -3.83 -8.50 3.18
CA THR A 111 -4.45 -8.99 4.43
C THR A 111 -5.74 -9.73 4.13
N ARG A 112 -5.67 -10.70 3.20
CA ARG A 112 -6.84 -11.45 2.71
C ARG A 112 -7.55 -12.20 3.84
N ASP A 113 -6.78 -12.77 4.78
CA ASP A 113 -7.33 -13.62 5.85
C ASP A 113 -7.88 -12.84 7.05
N ALA A 114 -7.60 -11.54 7.15
CA ALA A 114 -8.02 -10.72 8.29
C ALA A 114 -9.50 -10.36 8.28
N PHE A 115 -10.12 -10.35 7.10
CA PHE A 115 -11.55 -10.12 6.89
C PHE A 115 -11.94 -10.75 5.56
N SER A 116 -13.08 -11.46 5.53
CA SER A 116 -13.51 -12.20 4.35
C SER A 116 -15.03 -12.31 4.32
N LYS A 117 -15.66 -11.86 3.23
CA LYS A 117 -17.11 -11.95 3.03
C LYS A 117 -17.47 -12.05 1.55
N PRO A 118 -18.41 -12.91 1.13
CA PRO A 118 -18.87 -12.95 -0.26
C PRO A 118 -19.40 -11.59 -0.71
N ILE A 119 -19.08 -11.19 -1.95
CA ILE A 119 -19.49 -9.88 -2.50
C ILE A 119 -21.01 -9.72 -2.57
N LEU A 120 -21.73 -10.81 -2.81
CA LEU A 120 -23.20 -10.80 -2.87
C LEU A 120 -23.85 -10.55 -1.50
N ASP A 121 -23.13 -10.84 -0.41
CA ASP A 121 -23.58 -10.61 0.97
C ASP A 121 -23.05 -9.29 1.54
N TYR A 122 -22.22 -8.57 0.77
CA TYR A 122 -21.59 -7.34 1.21
C TYR A 122 -22.55 -6.16 1.10
N THR A 123 -22.93 -5.58 2.22
CA THR A 123 -24.00 -4.60 2.33
C THR A 123 -23.50 -3.19 2.63
N LEU A 124 -24.42 -2.21 2.60
CA LEU A 124 -24.13 -0.85 3.07
C LEU A 124 -23.77 -0.79 4.55
N ALA A 125 -24.28 -1.73 5.36
CA ALA A 125 -23.91 -1.84 6.76
C ALA A 125 -22.44 -2.23 6.91
N ASP A 126 -21.98 -3.20 6.11
CA ASP A 126 -20.58 -3.60 6.07
C ASP A 126 -19.67 -2.44 5.65
N LEU A 127 -20.04 -1.69 4.62
CA LEU A 127 -19.30 -0.49 4.19
C LEU A 127 -19.14 0.53 5.32
N LYS A 128 -20.21 0.78 6.09
CA LYS A 128 -20.20 1.68 7.24
C LYS A 128 -19.33 1.15 8.37
N GLU A 129 -19.47 -0.13 8.70
CA GLU A 129 -18.68 -0.78 9.73
C GLU A 129 -17.18 -0.70 9.38
N GLN A 130 -16.81 -1.13 8.16
CA GLN A 130 -15.42 -1.14 7.72
C GLN A 130 -14.82 0.26 7.58
N PHE A 131 -15.62 1.30 7.40
CA PHE A 131 -15.14 2.69 7.43
C PHE A 131 -14.53 3.07 8.78
N TYR A 132 -15.11 2.61 9.87
CA TYR A 132 -14.67 2.91 11.24
C TYR A 132 -13.73 1.86 11.82
N THR A 133 -13.72 0.65 11.27
CA THR A 133 -12.88 -0.46 11.76
C THR A 133 -11.40 -0.11 11.69
N TYR A 134 -10.71 -0.22 12.81
CA TYR A 134 -9.26 -0.12 12.87
C TYR A 134 -8.62 -1.36 12.25
N LYS A 135 -7.64 -1.17 11.38
CA LYS A 135 -6.84 -2.24 10.78
C LYS A 135 -5.44 -2.20 11.39
N SER A 136 -5.04 -3.28 12.04
CA SER A 136 -3.75 -3.37 12.75
C SER A 136 -2.52 -3.12 11.86
N CYS A 137 -2.65 -3.41 10.56
CA CYS A 137 -1.59 -3.18 9.57
C CYS A 137 -1.46 -1.73 9.10
N GLN A 138 -2.41 -0.83 9.42
CA GLN A 138 -2.46 0.50 8.80
C GLN A 138 -1.24 1.38 9.09
N ASP A 139 -0.64 1.24 10.28
CA ASP A 139 0.43 2.14 10.73
C ASP A 139 1.69 2.04 9.84
N ARG A 140 1.92 0.88 9.26
CA ARG A 140 3.06 0.65 8.35
C ARG A 140 2.63 0.29 6.93
N CYS A 141 1.43 0.71 6.53
CA CYS A 141 0.88 0.42 5.22
C CYS A 141 1.41 1.37 4.15
N THR A 142 2.05 0.84 3.13
CA THR A 142 2.53 1.61 1.97
C THR A 142 1.72 1.38 0.69
N LEU A 143 0.56 0.74 0.79
CA LEU A 143 -0.30 0.47 -0.37
C LEU A 143 -0.90 1.76 -0.94
N GLY A 144 -0.44 2.14 -2.13
CA GLY A 144 -0.83 3.38 -2.79
C GLY A 144 -2.32 3.45 -3.12
N CYS A 145 -2.94 2.34 -3.53
CA CYS A 145 -4.37 2.27 -3.85
C CYS A 145 -5.24 2.50 -2.60
N VAL A 146 -4.91 1.85 -1.48
CA VAL A 146 -5.60 2.05 -0.20
C VAL A 146 -5.42 3.49 0.29
N ARG A 147 -4.19 4.02 0.20
CA ARG A 147 -3.91 5.41 0.53
C ARG A 147 -4.75 6.37 -0.31
N ALA A 148 -4.78 6.19 -1.63
CA ALA A 148 -5.54 7.05 -2.53
C ALA A 148 -7.03 7.10 -2.18
N ALA A 149 -7.60 5.97 -1.76
CA ALA A 149 -9.00 5.92 -1.33
C ALA A 149 -9.23 6.46 0.09
N SER A 150 -8.19 6.56 0.92
CA SER A 150 -8.30 6.84 2.36
C SER A 150 -7.92 8.28 2.73
N HIS A 151 -6.98 8.91 2.03
CA HIS A 151 -6.36 10.17 2.49
C HIS A 151 -7.32 11.38 2.45
N PHE A 152 -8.38 11.33 1.65
CA PHE A 152 -9.36 12.41 1.58
C PHE A 152 -10.12 12.67 2.88
N ASP A 153 -10.07 11.74 3.83
CA ASP A 153 -10.72 11.90 5.11
C ASP A 153 -9.94 12.78 6.08
N ASN A 154 -8.66 12.99 5.84
CA ASN A 154 -7.79 13.73 6.76
C ASN A 154 -8.19 15.19 6.97
N TRP A 155 -8.89 15.81 6.01
CA TRP A 155 -9.33 17.21 6.09
C TRP A 155 -10.76 17.39 6.61
N ARG A 156 -11.47 16.30 6.89
CA ARG A 156 -12.87 16.33 7.36
C ARG A 156 -13.02 16.24 8.87
N GLY A 157 -11.95 16.49 9.63
CA GLY A 157 -11.96 16.47 11.10
C GLY A 157 -12.52 15.16 11.64
N GLN A 158 -11.68 14.17 11.87
CA GLN A 158 -12.19 12.84 12.16
C GLN A 158 -11.96 12.40 13.58
N ASP A 159 -12.98 11.72 14.10
CA ASP A 159 -12.92 11.04 15.39
C ASP A 159 -11.72 10.10 15.47
N ALA A 160 -11.09 10.09 16.64
CA ALA A 160 -10.00 9.18 16.94
C ALA A 160 -10.44 7.73 16.67
N PRO A 161 -9.54 6.84 16.17
CA PRO A 161 -9.88 5.46 15.97
C PRO A 161 -10.37 4.86 17.28
N GLN A 162 -11.59 4.37 17.31
CA GLN A 162 -12.06 3.57 18.43
C GLN A 162 -11.17 2.32 18.46
N LYS A 163 -10.40 2.16 19.53
CA LYS A 163 -9.73 0.91 19.82
C LYS A 163 -10.82 -0.14 19.99
N VAL A 164 -10.92 -1.05 19.04
CA VAL A 164 -11.70 -2.27 19.24
C VAL A 164 -11.06 -2.96 20.45
N LYS A 165 -11.81 -3.04 21.54
CA LYS A 165 -11.39 -3.85 22.69
C LYS A 165 -11.26 -5.27 22.14
N GLU A 166 -10.06 -5.81 22.17
CA GLU A 166 -9.84 -7.25 22.04
C GLU A 166 -10.67 -7.89 23.15
N THR A 167 -11.79 -8.48 22.78
CA THR A 167 -12.47 -9.43 23.64
C THR A 167 -11.54 -10.63 23.72
N ALA A 168 -10.79 -10.70 24.82
CA ALA A 168 -10.09 -11.90 25.20
C ALA A 168 -11.09 -13.05 25.17
N ALA A 169 -10.89 -13.98 24.24
CA ALA A 169 -11.58 -15.26 24.27
C ALA A 169 -11.08 -16.00 25.51
N ALA A 170 -12.00 -16.25 26.42
CA ALA A 170 -11.80 -17.18 27.52
C ALA A 170 -11.90 -18.62 27.02
#